data_6f946652a0cf7d77e9e2bc76af1d77c4
#
_entry.id   6f946652a0cf7d77e9e2bc76af1d77c4
#
_cell.length_a   1.000
_cell.length_b   1.000
_cell.length_c   1.000
_cell.angle_alpha   90.00
_cell.angle_beta   90.00
_cell.angle_gamma   90.00
#
_symmetry.space_group_name_H-M   'P 1'
#
loop_
_entity.id
_entity.type
_entity.pdbx_description
1 polymer ?
#
loop_
_entity_poly.entity_id
_entity_poly.type
_entity_poly.pdbx_seq_one_letter_code
_entity_poly.pdbx_strand_id
1 'polypeptide(L)' 'MKHKHVVRTGHVNEIPGIYECARCKAQITLARGKQAPPCREHGAVSWRLVKAAR' A
#
# COMPACT_ATOMS: atom_id res chain seq x y z
N MET A 1 -17.92 -3.36 2.90
CA MET A 1 -17.40 -3.42 1.56
C MET A 1 -15.91 -3.64 1.56
N LYS A 2 -15.44 -4.47 0.68
CA LYS A 2 -14.03 -4.78 0.66
C LYS A 2 -13.28 -3.94 -0.32
N HIS A 3 -12.11 -3.51 0.09
CA HIS A 3 -11.23 -2.78 -0.78
C HIS A 3 -10.27 -3.75 -1.44
N LYS A 4 -10.26 -3.75 -2.76
CA LYS A 4 -9.37 -4.64 -3.48
C LYS A 4 -8.26 -3.92 -4.20
N HIS A 5 -8.07 -2.67 -3.88
CA HIS A 5 -7.02 -1.91 -4.50
C HIS A 5 -5.66 -2.36 -3.98
N VAL A 6 -4.76 -2.65 -4.88
CA VAL A 6 -3.42 -3.10 -4.54
C VAL A 6 -2.43 -2.25 -5.31
N VAL A 7 -1.37 -1.83 -4.66
CA VAL A 7 -0.31 -1.11 -5.32
C VAL A 7 1.00 -1.82 -5.03
N ARG A 8 1.82 -1.99 -6.07
CA ARG A 8 3.09 -2.69 -5.92
C ARG A 8 4.21 -1.70 -5.69
N THR A 9 5.25 -2.16 -5.01
CA THR A 9 6.42 -1.33 -4.77
C THR A 9 6.90 -0.70 -6.07
N GLY A 10 7.14 0.60 -6.03
CA GLY A 10 7.61 1.33 -7.19
C GLY A 10 6.52 1.95 -8.04
N HIS A 11 5.29 1.53 -7.86
CA HIS A 11 4.18 2.09 -8.62
C HIS A 11 3.57 3.26 -7.88
N VAL A 12 3.00 4.18 -8.64
CA VAL A 12 2.39 5.37 -8.06
C VAL A 12 1.01 5.02 -7.54
N ASN A 13 0.74 5.47 -6.33
CA ASN A 13 -0.53 5.22 -5.69
C ASN A 13 -1.56 6.26 -6.11
N GLU A 14 -2.78 5.82 -6.38
CA GLU A 14 -3.85 6.72 -6.77
C GLU A 14 -4.90 6.92 -5.69
N ILE A 15 -4.97 6.01 -4.74
CA ILE A 15 -5.97 6.11 -3.68
C ILE A 15 -5.26 6.29 -2.36
N PRO A 16 -5.38 7.48 -1.73
CA PRO A 16 -4.71 7.69 -0.45
C PRO A 16 -5.36 6.86 0.63
N GLY A 17 -4.57 6.38 1.56
CA GLY A 17 -5.10 5.61 2.65
C GLY A 17 -4.04 4.80 3.35
N ILE A 18 -4.50 3.88 4.17
CA ILE A 18 -3.63 2.99 4.92
C ILE A 18 -3.52 1.68 4.15
N TYR A 19 -2.29 1.25 3.95
CA TYR A 19 -2.00 0.04 3.20
C TYR A 19 -1.27 -0.96 4.07
N GLU A 20 -1.44 -2.22 3.75
CA GLU A 20 -0.83 -3.29 4.51
C GLU A 20 0.01 -4.15 3.58
N CYS A 21 1.22 -4.50 4.04
CA CYS A 21 2.07 -5.40 3.29
C CYS A 21 1.40 -6.77 3.20
N ALA A 22 1.35 -7.32 1.99
CA ALA A 22 0.67 -8.60 1.81
C ALA A 22 1.41 -9.74 2.48
N ARG A 23 2.66 -9.52 2.89
CA ARG A 23 3.46 -10.61 3.44
C ARG A 23 3.63 -10.55 4.95
N CYS A 24 3.62 -9.37 5.54
CA CYS A 24 3.95 -9.28 6.96
C CYS A 24 3.04 -8.35 7.75
N LYS A 25 1.98 -7.89 7.16
CA LYS A 25 0.99 -7.07 7.86
C LYS A 25 1.51 -5.72 8.33
N ALA A 26 2.69 -5.31 7.92
CA ALA A 26 3.17 -3.99 8.24
C ALA A 26 2.26 -2.97 7.52
N GLN A 27 1.88 -1.93 8.22
CA GLN A 27 0.98 -0.93 7.64
C GLN A 27 1.71 0.37 7.40
N ILE A 28 1.35 1.01 6.31
CA ILE A 28 1.90 2.31 5.97
C ILE A 28 0.79 3.21 5.47
N THR A 29 1.04 4.51 5.52
CA THR A 29 0.12 5.47 4.96
C THR A 29 0.70 5.93 3.63
N LEU A 30 -0.08 5.80 2.57
CA LEU A 30 0.34 6.24 1.24
C LEU A 30 -0.56 7.36 0.77
N ALA A 31 0.04 8.47 0.40
CA ALA A 31 -0.70 9.59 -0.16
C ALA A 31 -0.87 9.39 -1.66
N ARG A 32 -1.82 10.08 -2.21
CA ARG A 32 -2.02 10.05 -3.64
C ARG A 32 -0.81 10.63 -4.34
N GLY A 33 -0.38 9.97 -5.40
CA GLY A 33 0.76 10.45 -6.18
C GLY A 33 2.11 10.00 -5.65
N LYS A 34 2.13 9.22 -4.58
CA LYS A 34 3.38 8.74 -4.02
C LYS A 34 3.66 7.34 -4.53
N GLN A 35 4.94 7.01 -4.67
CA GLN A 35 5.32 5.68 -5.04
C GLN A 35 5.28 4.78 -3.81
N ALA A 36 4.82 3.55 -4.00
CA ALA A 36 4.80 2.59 -2.91
C ALA A 36 6.23 2.20 -2.55
N PRO A 37 6.59 2.25 -1.27
CA PRO A 37 7.95 1.89 -0.85
C PRO A 37 8.09 0.38 -0.74
N PRO A 38 9.32 -0.11 -0.67
CA PRO A 38 9.53 -1.53 -0.38
C PRO A 38 9.25 -1.81 1.09
N CYS A 39 8.87 -3.04 1.37
CA CYS A 39 8.73 -3.46 2.76
C CYS A 39 10.12 -3.61 3.37
N ARG A 40 10.28 -3.18 4.60
CA ARG A 40 11.58 -3.24 5.26
C ARG A 40 12.12 -4.66 5.33
N GLU A 41 11.23 -5.62 5.45
CA GLU A 41 11.66 -6.99 5.64
C GLU A 41 11.60 -7.82 4.38
N HIS A 42 10.75 -7.45 3.44
CA HIS A 42 10.54 -8.28 2.27
C HIS A 42 10.92 -7.63 0.96
N GLY A 43 11.31 -6.37 1.00
CA GLY A 43 11.65 -5.67 -0.23
C GLY A 43 10.41 -5.38 -1.05
N ALA A 44 10.47 -5.68 -2.34
CA ALA A 44 9.35 -5.39 -3.23
C ALA A 44 8.16 -6.26 -2.87
N VAL A 45 7.03 -5.63 -2.61
CA VAL A 45 5.83 -6.35 -2.20
C VAL A 45 4.62 -5.67 -2.81
N SER A 46 3.47 -6.29 -2.62
CA SER A 46 2.19 -5.69 -2.94
C SER A 46 1.59 -5.12 -1.67
N TRP A 47 1.09 -3.90 -1.76
CA TRP A 47 0.45 -3.24 -0.64
C TRP A 47 -1.05 -3.23 -0.87
N ARG A 48 -1.80 -3.74 0.09
CA ARG A 48 -3.25 -3.80 -0.04
C ARG A 48 -3.88 -2.65 0.73
N LEU A 49 -4.86 -2.02 0.11
CA LEU A 49 -5.59 -0.93 0.75
C LEU A 49 -6.43 -1.50 1.89
N VAL A 50 -6.19 -1.03 3.10
CA VAL A 50 -6.95 -1.46 4.25
C VAL A 50 -8.05 -0.46 4.55
N LYS A 51 -7.73 0.82 4.45
CA LYS A 51 -8.70 1.85 4.76
C LYS A 51 -8.39 3.08 3.90
N ALA A 52 -9.35 3.47 3.10
CA ALA A 52 -9.17 4.65 2.26
C ALA A 52 -9.27 5.90 3.11
N ALA A 53 -8.37 6.84 2.84
CA ALA A 53 -8.39 8.12 3.51
C ALA A 53 -9.21 9.04 2.67
N ARG A 54 -10.26 9.34 2.81
CA ARG A 54 -10.90 10.15 1.88
C ARG A 54 -11.78 11.15 2.42
#